data_aef72547daec116c15da82d957d4ca41
#
_entry.id   aef72547daec116c15da82d957d4ca41
#
_cell.length_a   1.000
_cell.length_b   1.000
_cell.length_c   1.000
_cell.angle_alpha   90.00
_cell.angle_beta   90.00
_cell.angle_gamma   90.00
#
_symmetry.space_group_name_H-M   'P 1'
#
loop_
_entity.id
_entity.type
_entity.pdbx_description
1 polymer ?
#
loop_
_entity_poly.entity_id
_entity_poly.type
_entity_poly.pdbx_seq_one_letter_code
_entity_poly.pdbx_strand_id
1 'polypeptide(L)'
;MIYELTNIEKKCLKVFECIVGVDEVNVCSYWGEIVVVGVLVDKNIKYPVDDSKLLTDKQIEEKTEWLMSHVKYAVEYVSPKECDTDMLKSEYKAIKRVINKLGNKGFVFIDFHSLPDRFHLPQWGYRNADRELWCVSSASIIAKYIWNKKCEWYHNLYPEYNLINNRGSFGSQLFNLTVKYGLTKYHRWNWIKSACKKKGVNFDEIKRR
;
A
#
# COMPACT_ATOMS: atom_id res chain seq x y z
N MET A 1 4.83 -7.47 -17.81
CA MET A 1 5.21 -6.04 -18.00
C MET A 1 4.16 -5.33 -18.84
N ILE A 2 3.64 -4.21 -18.38
CA ILE A 2 2.60 -3.40 -19.03
C ILE A 2 3.29 -2.15 -19.59
N TYR A 3 3.35 -1.98 -20.90
CA TYR A 3 4.09 -0.88 -21.56
C TYR A 3 3.26 0.39 -21.77
N GLU A 4 1.94 0.26 -21.79
CA GLU A 4 1.00 1.35 -22.03
C GLU A 4 -0.35 1.06 -21.38
N LEU A 5 -1.24 2.03 -21.37
CA LEU A 5 -2.61 1.80 -20.92
C LEU A 5 -3.27 0.64 -21.67
N THR A 6 -3.92 -0.21 -20.93
CA THR A 6 -4.64 -1.37 -21.48
C THR A 6 -5.88 -0.94 -22.25
N ASN A 7 -6.47 -1.88 -23.00
CA ASN A 7 -7.68 -1.58 -23.75
C ASN A 7 -8.85 -1.11 -22.87
N ILE A 8 -8.94 -1.62 -21.64
CA ILE A 8 -10.00 -1.22 -20.71
C ILE A 8 -9.77 0.20 -20.20
N GLU A 9 -8.55 0.55 -19.83
CA GLU A 9 -8.18 1.90 -19.41
C GLU A 9 -8.41 2.92 -20.53
N LYS A 10 -8.01 2.58 -21.76
CA LYS A 10 -8.26 3.42 -22.96
C LYS A 10 -9.75 3.58 -23.26
N LYS A 11 -10.58 2.54 -23.03
CA LYS A 11 -12.04 2.64 -23.18
C LYS A 11 -12.63 3.55 -22.10
N CYS A 12 -12.19 3.46 -20.85
CA CYS A 12 -12.63 4.36 -19.78
C CYS A 12 -12.28 5.82 -20.09
N LEU A 13 -11.08 6.10 -20.62
CA LEU A 13 -10.68 7.47 -21.00
C LEU A 13 -11.46 8.06 -22.20
N LYS A 14 -12.21 7.23 -22.96
CA LYS A 14 -13.15 7.75 -23.97
C LYS A 14 -14.47 8.25 -23.37
N VAL A 15 -14.80 7.81 -22.16
CA VAL A 15 -16.06 8.12 -21.48
C VAL A 15 -15.85 9.09 -20.32
N PHE A 16 -14.72 8.95 -19.61
CA PHE A 16 -14.37 9.73 -18.45
C PHE A 16 -13.16 10.62 -18.74
N GLU A 17 -13.14 11.80 -18.16
CA GLU A 17 -12.03 12.77 -18.31
C GLU A 17 -10.68 12.20 -17.85
N CYS A 18 -10.70 11.33 -16.86
CA CYS A 18 -9.52 10.66 -16.31
C CYS A 18 -9.87 9.30 -15.69
N ILE A 19 -8.84 8.52 -15.42
CA ILE A 19 -8.91 7.32 -14.59
C ILE A 19 -7.98 7.47 -13.37
N VAL A 20 -8.33 6.81 -12.28
CA VAL A 20 -7.50 6.76 -11.06
C VAL A 20 -7.23 5.28 -10.74
N GLY A 21 -5.97 4.90 -10.69
CA GLY A 21 -5.55 3.59 -10.16
C GLY A 21 -5.16 3.73 -8.69
N VAL A 22 -5.62 2.83 -7.84
CA VAL A 22 -5.31 2.84 -6.39
C VAL A 22 -4.78 1.48 -5.98
N ASP A 23 -3.70 1.50 -5.20
CA ASP A 23 -3.13 0.32 -4.56
C ASP A 23 -2.59 0.68 -3.17
N GLU A 24 -2.41 -0.34 -2.33
CA GLU A 24 -1.86 -0.21 -0.99
C GLU A 24 -0.75 -1.23 -0.72
N VAL A 25 0.10 -0.89 0.22
CA VAL A 25 1.17 -1.78 0.70
C VAL A 25 1.16 -1.88 2.22
N ASN A 26 1.73 -2.97 2.72
CA ASN A 26 1.88 -3.24 4.15
C ASN A 26 0.56 -3.54 4.88
N VAL A 27 -0.44 -4.09 4.19
CA VAL A 27 -1.71 -4.53 4.82
C VAL A 27 -1.45 -5.68 5.80
N CYS A 28 -0.85 -6.78 5.32
CA CYS A 28 -0.52 -7.95 6.13
C CYS A 28 0.81 -7.79 6.87
N SER A 29 0.83 -7.00 7.94
CA SER A 29 2.04 -6.64 8.66
C SER A 29 1.82 -6.49 10.16
N TYR A 30 2.87 -6.79 10.95
CA TYR A 30 2.93 -6.48 12.38
C TYR A 30 3.43 -5.08 12.69
N TRP A 31 4.00 -4.38 11.70
CA TRP A 31 4.69 -3.12 11.87
C TRP A 31 4.26 -2.04 10.88
N GLY A 32 4.15 -0.82 11.35
CA GLY A 32 4.03 0.37 10.54
C GLY A 32 2.64 0.63 9.96
N GLU A 33 2.57 1.69 9.19
CA GLU A 33 1.37 2.15 8.51
C GLU A 33 1.06 1.32 7.28
N ILE A 34 -0.21 1.29 6.86
CA ILE A 34 -0.56 0.99 5.47
C ILE A 34 -0.28 2.25 4.66
N VAL A 35 0.38 2.11 3.53
CA VAL A 35 0.59 3.20 2.57
C VAL A 35 -0.38 3.01 1.42
N VAL A 36 -1.27 3.96 1.21
CA VAL A 36 -2.25 3.97 0.12
C VAL A 36 -1.83 5.00 -0.90
N VAL A 37 -1.71 4.60 -2.15
CA VAL A 37 -1.32 5.47 -3.26
C VAL A 37 -2.38 5.46 -4.34
N GLY A 38 -2.67 6.63 -4.89
CA GLY A 38 -3.46 6.77 -6.11
C GLY A 38 -2.66 7.46 -7.20
N VAL A 39 -2.86 7.03 -8.43
CA VAL A 39 -2.28 7.63 -9.64
C VAL A 39 -3.41 8.05 -10.56
N LEU A 40 -3.42 9.33 -10.96
CA LEU A 40 -4.37 9.87 -11.91
C LEU A 40 -3.76 9.90 -13.31
N VAL A 41 -4.50 9.38 -14.27
CA VAL A 41 -4.14 9.38 -15.69
C VAL A 41 -5.25 10.05 -16.49
N ASP A 42 -4.93 11.10 -17.24
CA ASP A 42 -5.84 11.89 -18.06
C ASP A 42 -5.53 11.82 -19.57
N LYS A 43 -4.46 11.11 -19.95
CA LYS A 43 -3.99 10.96 -21.32
C LYS A 43 -3.31 9.61 -21.52
N ASN A 44 -3.13 9.25 -22.78
CA ASN A 44 -2.32 8.08 -23.11
C ASN A 44 -0.86 8.29 -22.68
N ILE A 45 -0.34 7.30 -21.97
CA ILE A 45 1.01 7.29 -21.46
C ILE A 45 1.69 5.96 -21.84
N LYS A 46 2.97 6.02 -22.19
CA LYS A 46 3.76 4.84 -22.54
C LYS A 46 5.00 4.79 -21.66
N TYR A 47 5.00 3.88 -20.71
CA TYR A 47 6.13 3.59 -19.84
C TYR A 47 5.99 2.20 -19.24
N PRO A 48 7.03 1.39 -19.22
CA PRO A 48 6.94 0.02 -18.74
C PRO A 48 6.77 -0.04 -17.20
N VAL A 49 5.62 -0.55 -16.76
CA VAL A 49 5.33 -0.93 -15.37
C VAL A 49 5.17 -2.44 -15.25
N ASP A 50 5.28 -2.99 -14.06
CA ASP A 50 5.14 -4.41 -13.78
C ASP A 50 4.63 -4.63 -12.36
N ASP A 51 4.25 -5.86 -12.03
CA ASP A 51 4.00 -6.26 -10.64
C ASP A 51 5.20 -5.87 -9.78
N SER A 52 4.99 -4.98 -8.82
CA SER A 52 6.03 -4.45 -7.93
C SER A 52 6.78 -5.55 -7.15
N LYS A 53 6.18 -6.73 -7.02
CA LYS A 53 6.76 -7.91 -6.37
C LYS A 53 7.82 -8.61 -7.22
N LEU A 54 7.83 -8.35 -8.54
CA LEU A 54 8.79 -8.90 -9.50
C LEU A 54 9.99 -7.96 -9.76
N LEU A 55 9.92 -6.73 -9.26
CA LEU A 55 10.95 -5.71 -9.46
C LEU A 55 11.96 -5.73 -8.31
N THR A 56 13.22 -5.49 -8.64
CA THR A 56 14.28 -5.20 -7.66
C THR A 56 14.06 -3.82 -7.04
N ASP A 57 14.63 -3.57 -5.86
CA ASP A 57 14.51 -2.26 -5.19
C ASP A 57 15.04 -1.12 -6.09
N LYS A 58 16.13 -1.36 -6.86
CA LYS A 58 16.65 -0.39 -7.83
C LYS A 58 15.68 -0.09 -8.96
N GLN A 59 15.05 -1.12 -9.52
CA GLN A 59 14.03 -0.94 -10.57
C GLN A 59 12.78 -0.21 -10.05
N ILE A 60 12.39 -0.47 -8.80
CA ILE A 60 11.30 0.24 -8.13
C ILE A 60 11.67 1.73 -7.99
N GLU A 61 12.89 2.06 -7.57
CA GLU A 61 13.36 3.44 -7.42
C GLU A 61 13.36 4.17 -8.76
N GLU A 62 14.02 3.62 -9.79
CA GLU A 62 14.09 4.21 -11.14
C GLU A 62 12.68 4.44 -11.74
N LYS A 63 11.79 3.46 -11.62
CA LYS A 63 10.41 3.59 -12.12
C LYS A 63 9.61 4.61 -11.33
N THR A 64 9.80 4.68 -10.01
CA THR A 64 9.09 5.66 -9.16
C THR A 64 9.51 7.08 -9.48
N GLU A 65 10.79 7.35 -9.67
CA GLU A 65 11.30 8.67 -10.06
C GLU A 65 10.64 9.14 -11.36
N TRP A 66 10.58 8.26 -12.36
CA TRP A 66 9.91 8.57 -13.61
C TRP A 66 8.40 8.81 -13.39
N LEU A 67 7.70 7.90 -12.71
CA LEU A 67 6.26 8.01 -12.46
C LEU A 67 5.92 9.31 -11.72
N MET A 68 6.62 9.62 -10.63
CA MET A 68 6.35 10.82 -9.83
C MET A 68 6.56 12.14 -10.60
N SER A 69 7.39 12.13 -11.64
CA SER A 69 7.62 13.30 -12.50
C SER A 69 6.65 13.40 -13.68
N HIS A 70 5.91 12.33 -14.03
CA HIS A 70 5.08 12.29 -15.24
C HIS A 70 3.58 12.10 -14.97
N VAL A 71 3.20 11.64 -13.76
CA VAL A 71 1.79 11.45 -13.41
C VAL A 71 1.44 12.22 -12.13
N LYS A 72 0.18 12.64 -12.03
CA LYS A 72 -0.35 13.16 -10.77
C LYS A 72 -0.63 11.99 -9.83
N TYR A 73 -0.09 12.04 -8.63
CA TYR A 73 -0.29 11.02 -7.62
C TYR A 73 -0.65 11.63 -6.26
N ALA A 74 -1.22 10.82 -5.39
CA ALA A 74 -1.51 11.18 -4.02
C ALA A 74 -1.20 9.99 -3.09
N VAL A 75 -0.81 10.32 -1.86
CA VAL A 75 -0.45 9.35 -0.83
C VAL A 75 -1.25 9.63 0.44
N GLU A 76 -1.71 8.56 1.07
CA GLU A 76 -2.31 8.56 2.40
C GLU A 76 -1.75 7.41 3.23
N TYR A 77 -1.90 7.54 4.54
CA TYR A 77 -1.42 6.56 5.49
C TYR A 77 -2.54 6.13 6.44
N VAL A 78 -2.55 4.84 6.79
CA VAL A 78 -3.34 4.30 7.90
C VAL A 78 -2.37 3.93 9.01
N SER A 79 -2.45 4.62 10.14
CA SER A 79 -1.54 4.39 11.27
C SER A 79 -1.71 3.01 11.89
N PRO A 80 -0.70 2.48 12.62
CA PRO A 80 -0.83 1.22 13.35
C PRO A 80 -2.04 1.20 14.30
N LYS A 81 -2.34 2.31 14.96
CA LYS A 81 -3.50 2.44 15.85
C LYS A 81 -4.83 2.35 15.10
N GLU A 82 -4.93 2.95 13.92
CA GLU A 82 -6.12 2.83 13.06
C GLU A 82 -6.28 1.40 12.53
N CYS A 83 -5.17 0.73 12.18
CA CYS A 83 -5.18 -0.69 11.81
C CYS A 83 -5.70 -1.58 12.96
N ASP A 84 -5.33 -1.27 14.18
CA ASP A 84 -5.80 -2.00 15.38
C ASP A 84 -7.26 -1.71 15.73
N THR A 85 -7.81 -0.56 15.35
CA THR A 85 -9.18 -0.18 15.65
C THR A 85 -10.17 -0.80 14.65
N ASP A 86 -10.02 -0.47 13.39
CA ASP A 86 -10.82 -0.98 12.27
C ASP A 86 -10.04 -0.76 10.97
N MET A 87 -9.22 -1.75 10.59
CA MET A 87 -8.30 -1.65 9.47
C MET A 87 -9.05 -1.39 8.16
N LEU A 88 -10.09 -2.16 7.86
CA LEU A 88 -10.82 -2.06 6.59
C LEU A 88 -11.49 -0.70 6.43
N LYS A 89 -12.15 -0.21 7.48
CA LYS A 89 -12.79 1.11 7.46
C LYS A 89 -11.77 2.24 7.35
N SER A 90 -10.61 2.10 7.98
CA SER A 90 -9.53 3.09 7.93
C SER A 90 -8.86 3.12 6.55
N GLU A 91 -8.65 1.97 5.94
CA GLU A 91 -8.18 1.82 4.57
C GLU A 91 -9.15 2.47 3.56
N TYR A 92 -10.45 2.18 3.64
CA TYR A 92 -11.46 2.83 2.80
C TYR A 92 -11.47 4.37 2.95
N LYS A 93 -11.27 4.88 4.17
CA LYS A 93 -11.12 6.33 4.38
C LYS A 93 -9.87 6.87 3.72
N ALA A 94 -8.75 6.15 3.79
CA ALA A 94 -7.50 6.55 3.16
C ALA A 94 -7.64 6.55 1.63
N ILE A 95 -8.24 5.52 1.03
CA ILE A 95 -8.54 5.47 -0.42
C ILE A 95 -9.39 6.68 -0.83
N LYS A 96 -10.47 6.99 -0.09
CA LYS A 96 -11.30 8.17 -0.37
C LYS A 96 -10.52 9.49 -0.30
N ARG A 97 -9.61 9.63 0.69
CA ARG A 97 -8.77 10.83 0.81
C ARG A 97 -7.80 10.94 -0.37
N VAL A 98 -7.20 9.83 -0.81
CA VAL A 98 -6.36 9.78 -2.02
C VAL A 98 -7.14 10.26 -3.25
N ILE A 99 -8.34 9.71 -3.49
CA ILE A 99 -9.17 10.09 -4.64
C ILE A 99 -9.57 11.57 -4.55
N ASN A 100 -9.92 12.09 -3.37
CA ASN A 100 -10.23 13.50 -3.18
C ASN A 100 -9.04 14.41 -3.51
N LYS A 101 -7.82 14.06 -3.09
CA LYS A 101 -6.59 14.79 -3.42
C LYS A 101 -6.31 14.80 -4.93
N LEU A 102 -6.76 13.79 -5.65
CA LEU A 102 -6.63 13.69 -7.10
C LEU A 102 -7.74 14.44 -7.87
N GLY A 103 -8.67 15.07 -7.17
CA GLY A 103 -9.71 15.91 -7.76
C GLY A 103 -11.10 15.28 -7.74
N ASN A 104 -11.26 14.10 -7.14
CA ASN A 104 -12.55 13.45 -6.92
C ASN A 104 -13.40 13.30 -8.19
N LYS A 105 -12.79 12.83 -9.28
CA LYS A 105 -13.39 12.69 -10.61
C LYS A 105 -12.86 11.47 -11.35
N GLY A 106 -13.53 11.10 -12.44
CA GLY A 106 -13.12 10.03 -13.33
C GLY A 106 -13.61 8.64 -12.91
N PHE A 107 -13.03 7.60 -13.50
CA PHE A 107 -13.27 6.20 -13.17
C PHE A 107 -12.16 5.66 -12.27
N VAL A 108 -12.51 4.93 -11.20
CA VAL A 108 -11.55 4.44 -10.20
C VAL A 108 -11.33 2.94 -10.35
N PHE A 109 -10.08 2.54 -10.53
CA PHE A 109 -9.64 1.14 -10.44
C PHE A 109 -8.91 0.93 -9.10
N ILE A 110 -9.28 -0.13 -8.36
CA ILE A 110 -8.72 -0.42 -7.04
C ILE A 110 -8.21 -1.86 -7.03
N ASP A 111 -7.02 -2.13 -6.49
CA ASP A 111 -6.60 -3.51 -6.29
C ASP A 111 -7.45 -4.18 -5.22
N PHE A 112 -7.72 -5.46 -5.40
CA PHE A 112 -8.43 -6.38 -4.54
C PHE A 112 -9.94 -6.17 -4.42
N HIS A 113 -10.47 -5.01 -3.95
CA HIS A 113 -11.92 -4.82 -3.75
C HIS A 113 -12.40 -3.38 -3.96
N SER A 114 -13.66 -3.24 -4.34
CA SER A 114 -14.31 -1.94 -4.49
C SER A 114 -14.64 -1.30 -3.14
N LEU A 115 -14.75 0.03 -3.12
CA LEU A 115 -15.32 0.75 -1.99
C LEU A 115 -16.82 0.43 -1.85
N PRO A 116 -17.41 0.57 -0.64
CA PRO A 116 -18.85 0.37 -0.43
C PRO A 116 -19.70 1.22 -1.38
N ASP A 117 -20.89 0.73 -1.73
CA ASP A 117 -21.84 1.31 -2.71
C ASP A 117 -22.20 2.80 -2.51
N ARG A 118 -21.95 3.36 -1.34
CA ARG A 118 -22.15 4.80 -1.06
C ARG A 118 -21.05 5.71 -1.63
N PHE A 119 -20.04 5.14 -2.30
CA PHE A 119 -19.05 5.92 -2.99
C PHE A 119 -19.60 6.38 -4.34
N HIS A 120 -19.54 7.69 -4.62
CA HIS A 120 -20.28 8.32 -5.72
C HIS A 120 -19.60 8.22 -7.10
N LEU A 121 -18.29 7.87 -7.16
CA LEU A 121 -17.60 7.69 -8.43
C LEU A 121 -17.77 6.27 -8.97
N PRO A 122 -17.87 6.10 -10.29
CA PRO A 122 -17.82 4.79 -10.90
C PRO A 122 -16.48 4.14 -10.61
N GLN A 123 -16.51 2.89 -10.22
CA GLN A 123 -15.33 2.17 -9.75
C GLN A 123 -15.37 0.69 -10.12
N TRP A 124 -14.20 0.09 -10.20
CA TRP A 124 -14.03 -1.34 -10.33
C TRP A 124 -12.83 -1.81 -9.50
N GLY A 125 -13.10 -2.63 -8.48
CA GLY A 125 -12.10 -3.30 -7.68
C GLY A 125 -12.07 -4.78 -8.01
N TYR A 126 -10.89 -5.33 -8.29
CA TYR A 126 -10.71 -6.76 -8.50
C TYR A 126 -9.29 -7.20 -8.14
N ARG A 127 -9.17 -8.48 -7.78
CA ARG A 127 -7.91 -9.04 -7.32
C ARG A 127 -6.86 -9.07 -8.44
N ASN A 128 -5.64 -8.65 -8.12
CA ASN A 128 -4.47 -8.55 -9.00
C ASN A 128 -4.60 -7.45 -10.09
N ALA A 129 -5.38 -6.41 -9.85
CA ALA A 129 -5.44 -5.26 -10.74
C ALA A 129 -4.04 -4.60 -10.94
N ASP A 130 -3.18 -4.70 -9.92
CA ASP A 130 -1.76 -4.30 -9.95
C ASP A 130 -0.93 -5.00 -11.02
N ARG A 131 -1.37 -6.18 -11.52
CA ARG A 131 -0.72 -6.95 -12.60
C ARG A 131 -1.29 -6.69 -13.98
N GLU A 132 -2.49 -6.17 -14.05
CA GLU A 132 -3.27 -6.08 -15.29
C GLU A 132 -3.52 -4.66 -15.75
N LEU A 133 -3.55 -3.67 -14.86
CA LEU A 133 -3.84 -2.28 -15.17
C LEU A 133 -2.64 -1.39 -14.94
N TRP A 134 -2.32 -0.58 -15.93
CA TRP A 134 -1.17 0.33 -15.88
C TRP A 134 -1.27 1.33 -14.71
N CYS A 135 -2.44 1.93 -14.50
CA CYS A 135 -2.63 2.92 -13.44
C CYS A 135 -2.52 2.31 -12.02
N VAL A 136 -3.03 1.09 -11.82
CA VAL A 136 -2.93 0.39 -10.52
C VAL A 136 -1.50 -0.12 -10.29
N SER A 137 -0.86 -0.72 -11.32
CA SER A 137 0.55 -1.12 -11.27
C SER A 137 1.47 0.06 -10.93
N SER A 138 1.19 1.24 -11.50
CA SER A 138 1.95 2.47 -11.19
C SER A 138 1.77 2.90 -9.73
N ALA A 139 0.55 2.81 -9.19
CA ALA A 139 0.27 3.08 -7.78
C ALA A 139 1.01 2.09 -6.87
N SER A 140 1.02 0.80 -7.23
CA SER A 140 1.73 -0.27 -6.52
C SER A 140 3.23 -0.01 -6.43
N ILE A 141 3.86 0.38 -7.55
CA ILE A 141 5.30 0.69 -7.59
C ILE A 141 5.63 1.86 -6.66
N ILE A 142 4.87 2.95 -6.72
CA ILE A 142 5.06 4.11 -5.86
C ILE A 142 4.83 3.76 -4.39
N ALA A 143 3.79 3.00 -4.07
CA ALA A 143 3.49 2.57 -2.70
C ALA A 143 4.64 1.71 -2.14
N LYS A 144 5.16 0.78 -2.93
CA LYS A 144 6.28 -0.08 -2.57
C LYS A 144 7.56 0.72 -2.31
N TYR A 145 7.88 1.69 -3.16
CA TYR A 145 9.02 2.58 -2.96
C TYR A 145 8.91 3.33 -1.62
N ILE A 146 7.78 3.98 -1.38
CA ILE A 146 7.56 4.73 -0.13
C ILE A 146 7.70 3.82 1.08
N TRP A 147 7.13 2.62 1.02
CA TRP A 147 7.25 1.65 2.11
C TRP A 147 8.69 1.18 2.33
N ASN A 148 9.44 0.92 1.26
CA ASN A 148 10.85 0.55 1.37
C ASN A 148 11.68 1.65 2.07
N LYS A 149 11.49 2.92 1.70
CA LYS A 149 12.16 4.06 2.37
C LYS A 149 11.73 4.21 3.83
N LYS A 150 10.47 3.93 4.16
CA LYS A 150 10.02 3.88 5.56
C LYS A 150 10.66 2.72 6.34
N CYS A 151 10.84 1.56 5.74
CA CYS A 151 11.54 0.43 6.37
C CYS A 151 13.00 0.76 6.67
N GLU A 152 13.70 1.47 5.77
CA GLU A 152 15.06 1.97 6.01
C GLU A 152 15.08 2.93 7.21
N TRP A 153 14.15 3.90 7.24
CA TRP A 153 14.02 4.84 8.36
C TRP A 153 13.69 4.14 9.68
N TYR A 154 12.75 3.20 9.70
CA TYR A 154 12.43 2.41 10.88
C TYR A 154 13.62 1.56 11.35
N HIS A 155 14.36 0.98 10.41
CA HIS A 155 15.54 0.18 10.74
C HIS A 155 16.63 1.02 11.43
N ASN A 156 16.83 2.25 11.00
CA ASN A 156 17.77 3.18 11.65
C ASN A 156 17.33 3.55 13.09
N LEU A 157 16.04 3.63 13.36
CA LEU A 157 15.50 3.91 14.70
C LEU A 157 15.46 2.68 15.62
N TYR A 158 15.25 1.51 15.04
CA TYR A 158 15.02 0.24 15.73
C TYR A 158 15.74 -0.91 15.00
N PRO A 159 17.07 -0.90 14.94
CA PRO A 159 17.85 -1.88 14.16
C PRO A 159 17.63 -3.32 14.60
N GLU A 160 17.29 -3.53 15.88
CA GLU A 160 17.02 -4.83 16.46
C GLU A 160 15.83 -5.57 15.84
N TYR A 161 14.89 -4.88 15.18
CA TYR A 161 13.74 -5.52 14.51
C TYR A 161 14.02 -5.90 13.04
N ASN A 162 15.19 -5.56 12.51
CA ASN A 162 15.66 -5.95 11.16
C ASN A 162 14.67 -5.61 10.04
N LEU A 163 14.05 -4.41 10.12
CA LEU A 163 12.97 -4.00 9.21
C LEU A 163 13.41 -3.82 7.76
N ILE A 164 14.69 -3.60 7.54
CA ILE A 164 15.28 -3.54 6.19
C ILE A 164 15.10 -4.86 5.41
N ASN A 165 15.11 -6.00 6.11
CA ASN A 165 14.98 -7.31 5.49
C ASN A 165 13.57 -7.89 5.55
N ASN A 166 12.88 -7.78 6.71
CA ASN A 166 11.55 -8.38 6.88
C ASN A 166 10.40 -7.47 6.47
N ARG A 167 10.67 -6.18 6.21
CA ARG A 167 9.70 -5.19 5.72
C ARG A 167 8.43 -5.09 6.58
N GLY A 168 8.50 -5.44 7.85
CA GLY A 168 7.36 -5.40 8.77
C GLY A 168 6.36 -6.54 8.64
N SER A 169 6.53 -7.43 7.67
CA SER A 169 5.56 -8.46 7.29
C SER A 169 5.24 -9.48 8.39
N PHE A 170 4.08 -10.15 8.25
CA PHE A 170 3.71 -11.28 9.10
C PHE A 170 4.69 -12.44 8.94
N GLY A 171 5.67 -12.53 9.81
CA GLY A 171 6.65 -13.61 9.79
C GLY A 171 7.11 -13.98 11.19
N SER A 172 7.63 -15.21 11.34
CA SER A 172 8.19 -15.66 12.60
C SER A 172 9.38 -14.80 13.05
N GLN A 173 10.16 -14.28 12.11
CA GLN A 173 11.31 -13.43 12.42
C GLN A 173 10.90 -12.17 13.18
N LEU A 174 10.01 -11.34 12.62
CA LEU A 174 9.59 -10.09 13.28
C LEU A 174 8.83 -10.39 14.58
N PHE A 175 7.98 -11.42 14.59
CA PHE A 175 7.29 -11.84 15.81
C PHE A 175 8.28 -12.18 16.94
N ASN A 176 9.29 -13.01 16.66
CA ASN A 176 10.29 -13.40 17.65
C ASN A 176 11.12 -12.21 18.14
N LEU A 177 11.47 -11.30 17.24
CA LEU A 177 12.17 -10.05 17.59
C LEU A 177 11.28 -9.15 18.47
N THR A 178 9.96 -9.10 18.19
CA THR A 178 9.02 -8.36 19.02
C THR A 178 8.90 -8.95 20.42
N VAL A 179 8.82 -10.27 20.55
CA VAL A 179 8.81 -10.93 21.86
C VAL A 179 10.12 -10.64 22.62
N LYS A 180 11.26 -10.69 21.94
CA LYS A 180 12.58 -10.48 22.55
C LYS A 180 12.82 -9.02 22.97
N TYR A 181 12.51 -8.06 22.11
CA TYR A 181 12.89 -6.67 22.30
C TYR A 181 11.74 -5.76 22.77
N GLY A 182 10.50 -6.21 22.65
CA GLY A 182 9.32 -5.51 23.15
C GLY A 182 8.46 -4.89 22.06
N LEU A 183 7.35 -4.28 22.49
CA LEU A 183 6.40 -3.56 21.64
C LEU A 183 6.74 -2.07 21.61
N THR A 184 6.68 -1.47 20.42
CA THR A 184 6.79 -0.03 20.21
C THR A 184 5.45 0.53 19.74
N LYS A 185 5.31 1.86 19.68
CA LYS A 185 4.14 2.55 19.10
C LYS A 185 3.90 2.25 17.61
N TYR A 186 4.87 1.67 16.92
CA TYR A 186 4.79 1.30 15.50
C TYR A 186 4.29 -0.12 15.27
N HIS A 187 4.18 -0.94 16.30
CA HIS A 187 3.57 -2.27 16.19
C HIS A 187 2.05 -2.16 16.11
N ARG A 188 1.44 -3.06 15.36
CA ARG A 188 -0.01 -3.32 15.36
C ARG A 188 -0.30 -4.31 16.48
N TRP A 189 -0.65 -3.79 17.63
CA TRP A 189 -0.70 -4.55 18.87
C TRP A 189 -1.75 -5.69 18.86
N ASN A 190 -2.91 -5.46 18.26
CA ASN A 190 -3.95 -6.46 18.17
C ASN A 190 -3.54 -7.66 17.30
N TRP A 191 -2.74 -7.39 16.26
CA TRP A 191 -2.18 -8.43 15.41
C TRP A 191 -1.11 -9.25 16.16
N ILE A 192 -0.24 -8.60 16.93
CA ILE A 192 0.74 -9.27 17.79
C ILE A 192 0.04 -10.07 18.88
N LYS A 193 -0.99 -9.50 19.53
CA LYS A 193 -1.80 -10.20 20.55
C LYS A 193 -2.45 -11.46 19.97
N SER A 194 -3.00 -11.38 18.77
CA SER A 194 -3.57 -12.55 18.07
C SER A 194 -2.51 -13.60 17.75
N ALA A 195 -1.30 -13.18 17.32
CA ALA A 195 -0.19 -14.08 17.05
C ALA A 195 0.31 -14.76 18.35
N CYS A 196 0.40 -14.03 19.46
CA CYS A 196 0.75 -14.56 20.77
C CYS A 196 -0.20 -15.67 21.19
N LYS A 197 -1.52 -15.46 21.07
CA LYS A 197 -2.54 -16.47 21.37
C LYS A 197 -2.33 -17.74 20.54
N LYS A 198 -2.02 -17.61 19.24
CA LYS A 198 -1.79 -18.76 18.36
C LYS A 198 -0.48 -19.52 18.67
N LYS A 199 0.51 -18.84 19.24
CA LYS A 199 1.85 -19.39 19.51
C LYS A 199 2.07 -19.74 21.00
N GLY A 200 1.07 -19.59 21.88
CA GLY A 200 1.19 -19.86 23.31
C GLY A 200 2.14 -18.89 24.05
N VAL A 201 2.28 -17.68 23.57
CA VAL A 201 3.11 -16.62 24.19
C VAL A 201 2.19 -15.69 25.00
N ASN A 202 2.60 -15.33 26.22
CA ASN A 202 1.85 -14.39 27.03
C ASN A 202 2.12 -12.94 26.53
N PHE A 203 1.11 -12.31 25.94
CA PHE A 203 1.22 -10.95 25.40
C PHE A 203 1.53 -9.89 26.47
N ASP A 204 1.03 -10.09 27.70
CA ASP A 204 1.17 -9.10 28.78
C ASP A 204 2.60 -9.08 29.36
N GLU A 205 3.37 -10.14 29.12
CA GLU A 205 4.79 -10.22 29.50
C GLU A 205 5.72 -9.53 28.49
N ILE A 206 5.22 -9.19 27.30
CA ILE A 206 6.04 -8.49 26.30
C ILE A 206 6.25 -7.03 26.77
N LYS A 207 7.51 -6.65 26.93
CA LYS A 207 7.92 -5.28 27.33
C LYS A 207 7.28 -4.21 26.41
N ARG A 208 6.85 -3.10 26.97
CA ARG A 208 6.42 -1.89 26.26
C ARG A 208 7.59 -0.89 26.16
N ARG A 209 7.78 -0.29 25.00
CA ARG A 209 8.88 0.65 24.71
C ARG A 209 8.35 1.96 24.13
#